data_398f93f0ae46d0ec46ec5f83ec911ead
#
_entry.id   398f93f0ae46d0ec46ec5f83ec911ead
#
_cell.length_a   1.000
_cell.length_b   1.000
_cell.length_c   1.000
_cell.angle_alpha   90.00
_cell.angle_beta   90.00
_cell.angle_gamma   90.00
#
_symmetry.space_group_name_H-M   'P 1'
#
loop_
_entity.id
_entity.type
_entity.pdbx_description
1 polymer ?
#
loop_
_entity_poly.entity_id
_entity_poly.type
_entity_poly.pdbx_seq_one_letter_code
_entity_poly.pdbx_strand_id
1 'polypeptide(L)'
;MLSGKVKIHLARALLKLAEGIDFDVVGGPAVGAVPLVEHMSIVSALEKDHTFDTFYVRSETKQHGTASSLYQAKKFNGNDTLIKNTKALIVEDTLTTGGSIQVALKAVEEIGAEVAGVLIVADRQDSDADWIRNQYDYRALFNVSNSGHLINPSAN
;
A
#
# COMPACT_ATOMS: atom_id res chain seq x y z
N MET A 1 -11.32 -14.38 -5.90
CA MET A 1 -10.22 -14.65 -4.93
C MET A 1 -9.04 -15.27 -5.69
N LEU A 2 -7.82 -14.78 -5.49
CA LEU A 2 -6.61 -15.29 -6.18
C LEU A 2 -6.18 -16.64 -5.60
N SER A 3 -5.63 -17.54 -6.44
CA SER A 3 -5.04 -18.80 -5.97
C SER A 3 -3.77 -18.55 -5.15
N GLY A 4 -3.39 -19.52 -4.31
CA GLY A 4 -2.22 -19.37 -3.42
C GLY A 4 -0.92 -19.09 -4.18
N LYS A 5 -0.71 -19.74 -5.34
CA LYS A 5 0.47 -19.47 -6.20
C LYS A 5 0.49 -18.03 -6.73
N VAL A 6 -0.66 -17.52 -7.19
CA VAL A 6 -0.77 -16.15 -7.71
C VAL A 6 -0.47 -15.12 -6.62
N LYS A 7 -0.93 -15.36 -5.40
CA LYS A 7 -0.66 -14.46 -4.26
C LYS A 7 0.83 -14.30 -3.97
N ILE A 8 1.59 -15.40 -3.98
CA ILE A 8 3.05 -15.37 -3.78
C ILE A 8 3.75 -14.62 -4.91
N HIS A 9 3.38 -14.87 -6.16
CA HIS A 9 3.98 -14.16 -7.29
C HIS A 9 3.67 -12.66 -7.27
N LEU A 10 2.44 -12.30 -6.90
CA LEU A 10 2.05 -10.90 -6.77
C LEU A 10 2.84 -10.20 -5.65
N ALA A 11 3.00 -10.85 -4.50
CA ALA A 11 3.82 -10.32 -3.40
C ALA A 11 5.28 -10.10 -3.83
N ARG A 12 5.89 -11.08 -4.53
CA ARG A 12 7.24 -10.94 -5.08
C ARG A 12 7.35 -9.79 -6.07
N ALA A 13 6.34 -9.62 -6.94
CA ALA A 13 6.32 -8.52 -7.91
C ALA A 13 6.23 -7.16 -7.21
N LEU A 14 5.38 -7.03 -6.18
CA LEU A 14 5.27 -5.80 -5.38
C LEU A 14 6.56 -5.51 -4.61
N LEU A 15 7.20 -6.53 -4.01
CA LEU A 15 8.50 -6.37 -3.34
C LEU A 15 9.61 -5.95 -4.30
N LYS A 16 9.59 -6.46 -5.53
CA LYS A 16 10.51 -6.01 -6.59
C LYS A 16 10.21 -4.58 -7.02
N LEU A 17 8.93 -4.22 -7.13
CA LEU A 17 8.52 -2.86 -7.45
C LEU A 17 8.93 -1.85 -6.36
N ALA A 18 9.00 -2.29 -5.10
CA ALA A 18 9.44 -1.48 -3.96
C ALA A 18 10.98 -1.31 -3.87
N GLU A 19 11.76 -2.00 -4.70
CA GLU A 19 13.23 -1.91 -4.66
C GLU A 19 13.71 -0.47 -4.85
N GLY A 20 14.60 -0.04 -3.93
CA GLY A 20 15.12 1.34 -3.91
C GLY A 20 14.26 2.35 -3.15
N ILE A 21 13.07 1.99 -2.69
CA ILE A 21 12.29 2.80 -1.76
C ILE A 21 12.73 2.45 -0.33
N ASP A 22 13.12 3.45 0.43
CA ASP A 22 13.47 3.29 1.86
C ASP A 22 12.20 3.45 2.71
N PHE A 23 11.74 2.36 3.33
CA PHE A 23 10.53 2.33 4.15
C PHE A 23 10.67 1.45 5.39
N ASP A 24 9.92 1.78 6.44
CA ASP A 24 9.90 1.07 7.73
C ASP A 24 8.66 0.16 7.86
N VAL A 25 7.52 0.61 7.30
CA VAL A 25 6.23 -0.06 7.41
C VAL A 25 5.50 -0.08 6.08
N VAL A 26 4.64 -1.07 5.88
CA VAL A 26 3.82 -1.20 4.67
C VAL A 26 2.35 -1.26 5.05
N GLY A 27 1.51 -0.53 4.35
CA GLY A 27 0.08 -0.56 4.62
C GLY A 27 -0.75 0.02 3.50
N GLY A 28 -2.03 0.22 3.76
CA GLY A 28 -2.93 0.82 2.77
C GLY A 28 -4.40 0.75 3.17
N PRO A 29 -5.29 1.14 2.26
CA PRO A 29 -6.72 1.15 2.52
C PRO A 29 -7.28 -0.27 2.71
N ALA A 30 -8.00 -0.49 3.80
CA ALA A 30 -8.74 -1.73 3.97
C ALA A 30 -10.06 -1.66 3.13
N VAL A 31 -10.47 -2.77 2.50
CA VAL A 31 -10.04 -4.16 2.62
C VAL A 31 -9.08 -4.60 1.49
N GLY A 32 -8.96 -3.85 0.40
CA GLY A 32 -8.21 -4.23 -0.81
C GLY A 32 -6.71 -4.45 -0.55
N ALA A 33 -6.10 -3.56 0.20
CA ALA A 33 -4.68 -3.62 0.52
C ALA A 33 -4.29 -4.76 1.48
N VAL A 34 -5.21 -5.19 2.38
CA VAL A 34 -4.89 -6.17 3.44
C VAL A 34 -4.21 -7.43 2.91
N PRO A 35 -4.78 -8.17 1.94
CA PRO A 35 -4.14 -9.40 1.46
C PRO A 35 -2.79 -9.13 0.76
N LEU A 36 -2.60 -7.97 0.15
CA LEU A 36 -1.36 -7.63 -0.54
C LEU A 36 -0.24 -7.42 0.47
N VAL A 37 -0.49 -6.56 1.45
CA VAL A 37 0.45 -6.19 2.51
C VAL A 37 0.87 -7.40 3.33
N GLU A 38 -0.08 -8.24 3.76
CA GLU A 38 0.21 -9.46 4.51
C GLU A 38 1.07 -10.45 3.70
N HIS A 39 0.77 -10.65 2.41
CA HIS A 39 1.59 -11.54 1.59
C HIS A 39 2.99 -10.95 1.32
N MET A 40 3.12 -9.64 1.14
CA MET A 40 4.42 -8.99 1.03
C MET A 40 5.26 -9.19 2.29
N SER A 41 4.68 -9.01 3.48
CA SER A 41 5.37 -9.20 4.76
C SER A 41 5.86 -10.64 4.93
N ILE A 42 4.99 -11.63 4.69
CA ILE A 42 5.35 -13.05 4.79
C ILE A 42 6.44 -13.44 3.80
N VAL A 43 6.31 -13.05 2.53
CA VAL A 43 7.28 -13.38 1.48
C VAL A 43 8.63 -12.71 1.75
N SER A 44 8.63 -11.47 2.22
CA SER A 44 9.85 -10.76 2.57
C SER A 44 10.60 -11.42 3.73
N ALA A 45 9.88 -11.80 4.78
CA ALA A 45 10.47 -12.50 5.92
C ALA A 45 11.06 -13.86 5.55
N LEU A 46 10.38 -14.62 4.66
CA LEU A 46 10.80 -15.96 4.28
C LEU A 46 11.92 -15.99 3.23
N GLU A 47 11.97 -15.02 2.33
CA GLU A 47 12.83 -15.08 1.14
C GLU A 47 13.98 -14.06 1.15
N LYS A 48 13.82 -12.95 1.88
CA LYS A 48 14.81 -11.86 1.89
C LYS A 48 15.44 -11.60 3.26
N ASP A 49 15.05 -12.36 4.30
CA ASP A 49 15.43 -12.14 5.70
C ASP A 49 15.21 -10.67 6.12
N HIS A 50 14.18 -10.05 5.55
CA HIS A 50 13.80 -8.68 5.81
C HIS A 50 12.36 -8.63 6.31
N THR A 51 12.17 -8.05 7.49
CA THR A 51 10.84 -7.91 8.10
C THR A 51 10.46 -6.46 8.21
N PHE A 52 9.20 -6.17 7.97
CA PHE A 52 8.58 -4.88 8.21
C PHE A 52 7.22 -5.08 8.86
N ASP A 53 6.79 -4.09 9.60
CA ASP A 53 5.48 -4.07 10.25
C ASP A 53 4.40 -3.58 9.27
N THR A 54 3.13 -3.91 9.58
CA THR A 54 2.00 -3.60 8.70
C THR A 54 0.99 -2.69 9.39
N PHE A 55 0.24 -1.92 8.58
CA PHE A 55 -0.89 -1.11 9.04
C PHE A 55 -2.01 -1.06 8.00
N TYR A 56 -3.22 -0.74 8.44
CA TYR A 56 -4.39 -0.60 7.58
C TYR A 56 -5.21 0.61 7.94
N VAL A 57 -5.78 1.25 6.94
CA VAL A 57 -6.65 2.41 7.11
C VAL A 57 -8.04 2.07 6.60
N ARG A 58 -9.08 2.27 7.42
CA ARG A 58 -10.48 2.14 7.00
C ARG A 58 -11.00 3.46 6.46
N SER A 59 -11.78 3.38 5.39
CA SER A 59 -12.45 4.54 4.80
C SER A 59 -13.56 5.13 5.69
N GLU A 60 -14.11 4.33 6.62
CA GLU A 60 -15.17 4.75 7.52
C GLU A 60 -14.73 4.66 8.98
N THR A 61 -14.87 5.77 9.72
CA THR A 61 -14.78 5.78 11.19
C THR A 61 -16.01 5.07 11.75
N LYS A 62 -15.80 4.04 12.57
CA LYS A 62 -16.90 3.40 13.30
C LYS A 62 -17.60 4.43 14.18
N GLN A 63 -18.94 4.50 14.11
CA GLN A 63 -19.76 5.32 15.02
C GLN A 63 -19.68 4.86 16.48
N HIS A 64 -19.16 3.64 16.74
CA HIS A 64 -19.01 3.05 18.07
C HIS A 64 -17.64 2.37 18.19
N GLY A 65 -16.85 2.78 19.17
CA GLY A 65 -15.51 2.26 19.46
C GLY A 65 -14.42 3.34 19.39
N THR A 66 -13.17 2.92 19.29
CA THR A 66 -12.05 3.85 19.11
C THR A 66 -12.24 4.60 17.79
N ALA A 67 -12.24 5.93 17.86
CA ALA A 67 -12.49 6.84 16.70
C ALA A 67 -11.38 6.80 15.64
N SER A 68 -10.34 5.97 15.79
CA SER A 68 -9.25 5.87 14.84
C SER A 68 -9.65 5.05 13.62
N SER A 69 -9.44 5.59 12.42
CA SER A 69 -9.51 4.85 11.16
C SER A 69 -8.30 3.95 10.93
N LEU A 70 -7.23 4.15 11.70
CA LEU A 70 -5.97 3.45 11.57
C LEU A 70 -5.91 2.17 12.42
N TYR A 71 -5.53 1.06 11.79
CA TYR A 71 -5.21 -0.22 12.41
C TYR A 71 -3.77 -0.56 12.10
N GLN A 72 -2.96 -0.79 13.12
CA GLN A 72 -1.56 -1.12 12.95
C GLN A 72 -1.13 -2.25 13.87
N ALA A 73 -0.10 -2.98 13.47
CA ALA A 73 0.56 -3.96 14.32
C ALA A 73 1.18 -3.26 15.53
N LYS A 74 1.29 -4.00 16.63
CA LYS A 74 2.04 -3.55 17.81
C LYS A 74 3.40 -4.25 17.79
N LYS A 75 4.45 -3.50 18.11
CA LYS A 75 5.75 -4.09 18.42
C LYS A 75 5.65 -4.99 19.65
N PHE A 76 6.57 -5.92 19.82
CA PHE A 76 6.58 -6.85 20.95
C PHE A 76 6.50 -6.13 22.33
N ASN A 77 7.01 -4.90 22.43
CA ASN A 77 6.91 -4.07 23.64
C ASN A 77 5.57 -3.32 23.78
N GLY A 78 4.59 -3.56 22.91
CA GLY A 78 3.26 -2.94 22.89
C GLY A 78 3.18 -1.55 22.24
N ASN A 79 4.29 -1.00 21.75
CA ASN A 79 4.30 0.28 21.06
C ASN A 79 3.70 0.18 19.66
N ASP A 80 3.18 1.29 19.14
CA ASP A 80 2.72 1.42 17.77
C ASP A 80 3.89 1.31 16.78
N THR A 81 3.65 0.72 15.61
CA THR A 81 4.66 0.56 14.56
C THR A 81 4.70 1.77 13.64
N LEU A 82 3.54 2.33 13.31
CA LEU A 82 3.43 3.57 12.55
C LEU A 82 3.34 4.74 13.53
N ILE A 83 4.42 5.49 13.64
CA ILE A 83 4.59 6.63 14.53
C ILE A 83 5.21 7.82 13.79
N LYS A 84 5.35 8.95 14.45
CA LYS A 84 6.02 10.12 13.88
C LYS A 84 7.41 9.77 13.34
N ASN A 85 7.73 10.29 12.16
CA ASN A 85 8.95 10.07 11.39
C ASN A 85 9.16 8.64 10.86
N THR A 86 8.17 7.76 10.98
CA THR A 86 8.18 6.45 10.30
C THR A 86 7.95 6.64 8.81
N LYS A 87 8.68 5.93 7.97
CA LYS A 87 8.49 5.92 6.52
C LYS A 87 7.50 4.84 6.11
N ALA A 88 6.37 5.23 5.58
CA ALA A 88 5.27 4.34 5.22
C ALA A 88 5.17 4.13 3.70
N LEU A 89 5.22 2.89 3.27
CA LEU A 89 4.91 2.48 1.90
C LEU A 89 3.42 2.15 1.80
N ILE A 90 2.70 2.86 0.94
CA ILE A 90 1.28 2.63 0.70
C ILE A 90 1.10 1.64 -0.45
N VAL A 91 0.24 0.64 -0.24
CA VAL A 91 -0.09 -0.37 -1.26
C VAL A 91 -1.60 -0.42 -1.47
N GLU A 92 -2.04 -0.49 -2.73
CA GLU A 92 -3.46 -0.64 -3.09
C GLU A 92 -3.62 -1.59 -4.28
N ASP A 93 -4.73 -2.28 -4.34
CA ASP A 93 -5.01 -3.22 -5.44
C ASP A 93 -5.38 -2.49 -6.74
N THR A 94 -6.17 -1.44 -6.67
CA THR A 94 -6.65 -0.71 -7.85
C THR A 94 -6.69 0.79 -7.61
N LEU A 95 -6.05 1.55 -8.50
CA LEU A 95 -6.18 3.00 -8.55
C LEU A 95 -7.23 3.38 -9.59
N THR A 96 -8.27 4.06 -9.12
CA THR A 96 -9.27 4.75 -9.96
C THR A 96 -9.14 6.26 -9.72
N THR A 97 -10.05 6.88 -9.01
CA THR A 97 -10.01 8.31 -8.66
C THR A 97 -9.05 8.65 -7.50
N GLY A 98 -8.50 7.64 -6.81
CA GLY A 98 -7.57 7.84 -5.70
C GLY A 98 -8.21 8.11 -4.34
N GLY A 99 -9.54 8.05 -4.22
CA GLY A 99 -10.22 8.38 -2.97
C GLY A 99 -9.82 7.51 -1.77
N SER A 100 -9.67 6.19 -1.94
CA SER A 100 -9.21 5.28 -0.88
C SER A 100 -7.77 5.57 -0.45
N ILE A 101 -6.90 5.82 -1.42
CA ILE A 101 -5.50 6.18 -1.15
C ILE A 101 -5.42 7.50 -0.41
N GLN A 102 -6.22 8.50 -0.79
CA GLN A 102 -6.26 9.79 -0.09
C GLN A 102 -6.54 9.64 1.41
N VAL A 103 -7.45 8.73 1.78
CA VAL A 103 -7.74 8.44 3.19
C VAL A 103 -6.53 7.83 3.89
N ALA A 104 -5.82 6.91 3.23
CA ALA A 104 -4.61 6.29 3.79
C ALA A 104 -3.46 7.31 3.94
N LEU A 105 -3.24 8.15 2.95
CA LEU A 105 -2.23 9.21 2.98
C LEU A 105 -2.48 10.18 4.14
N LYS A 106 -3.71 10.67 4.27
CA LYS A 106 -4.09 11.56 5.38
C LYS A 106 -3.85 10.92 6.75
N ALA A 107 -4.20 9.65 6.92
CA ALA A 107 -3.99 8.95 8.20
C ALA A 107 -2.51 8.81 8.55
N VAL A 108 -1.62 8.63 7.56
CA VAL A 108 -0.17 8.61 7.74
C VAL A 108 0.36 9.99 8.11
N GLU A 109 -0.06 11.02 7.40
CA GLU A 109 0.36 12.42 7.62
C GLU A 109 -0.11 12.96 8.98
N GLU A 110 -1.34 12.65 9.42
CA GLU A 110 -1.89 13.06 10.71
C GLU A 110 -1.07 12.56 11.91
N ILE A 111 -0.40 11.41 11.77
CA ILE A 111 0.52 10.89 12.79
C ILE A 111 1.88 11.59 12.74
N GLY A 112 2.18 12.31 11.65
CA GLY A 112 3.48 12.89 11.37
C GLY A 112 4.49 11.86 10.83
N ALA A 113 4.00 10.76 10.26
CA ALA A 113 4.78 9.81 9.48
C ALA A 113 4.99 10.35 8.04
N GLU A 114 5.99 9.82 7.36
CA GLU A 114 6.34 10.18 5.99
C GLU A 114 5.79 9.13 5.02
N VAL A 115 5.27 9.56 3.88
CA VAL A 115 4.89 8.64 2.79
C VAL A 115 6.13 8.40 1.92
N ALA A 116 6.71 7.20 2.04
CA ALA A 116 7.90 6.81 1.28
C ALA A 116 7.60 6.52 -0.20
N GLY A 117 6.40 6.05 -0.50
CA GLY A 117 5.96 5.77 -1.85
C GLY A 117 4.57 5.16 -1.91
N VAL A 118 4.05 5.00 -3.13
CA VAL A 118 2.72 4.42 -3.41
C VAL A 118 2.86 3.34 -4.47
N LEU A 119 2.50 2.10 -4.13
CA LEU A 119 2.50 0.96 -5.05
C LEU A 119 1.07 0.54 -5.38
N ILE A 120 0.80 0.39 -6.66
CA ILE A 120 -0.50 -0.01 -7.19
C ILE A 120 -0.37 -1.32 -7.99
N VAL A 121 -1.30 -2.24 -7.78
CA VAL A 121 -1.35 -3.44 -8.64
C VAL A 121 -1.92 -3.08 -10.02
N ALA A 122 -3.08 -2.44 -10.08
CA ALA A 122 -3.72 -2.07 -11.34
C ALA A 122 -4.13 -0.59 -11.35
N ASP A 123 -3.47 0.22 -12.17
CA ASP A 123 -3.81 1.62 -12.38
C ASP A 123 -4.73 1.76 -13.60
N ARG A 124 -5.92 2.29 -13.40
CA ARG A 124 -6.92 2.53 -14.45
C ARG A 124 -6.69 3.81 -15.25
N GLN A 125 -5.61 4.51 -14.98
CA GLN A 125 -5.20 5.74 -15.67
C GLN A 125 -6.26 6.85 -15.64
N ASP A 126 -7.03 6.91 -14.56
CA ASP A 126 -8.00 7.99 -14.34
C ASP A 126 -7.25 9.29 -14.02
N SER A 127 -7.60 10.38 -14.70
CA SER A 127 -6.96 11.70 -14.51
C SER A 127 -7.20 12.29 -13.12
N ASP A 128 -8.28 11.91 -12.44
CA ASP A 128 -8.56 12.36 -11.08
C ASP A 128 -7.50 11.89 -10.08
N ALA A 129 -6.70 10.87 -10.44
CA ALA A 129 -5.60 10.35 -9.64
C ALA A 129 -4.21 10.88 -10.06
N ASP A 130 -4.10 11.78 -11.01
CA ASP A 130 -2.82 12.32 -11.48
C ASP A 130 -2.01 13.00 -10.36
N TRP A 131 -2.69 13.57 -9.38
CA TRP A 131 -2.02 14.15 -8.22
C TRP A 131 -1.20 13.14 -7.42
N ILE A 132 -1.64 11.86 -7.31
CA ILE A 132 -0.89 10.79 -6.64
C ILE A 132 0.38 10.49 -7.44
N ARG A 133 0.24 10.32 -8.76
CA ARG A 133 1.36 9.99 -9.67
C ARG A 133 2.42 11.07 -9.69
N ASN A 134 2.03 12.34 -9.49
CA ASN A 134 2.92 13.50 -9.57
C ASN A 134 3.56 13.89 -8.22
N GLN A 135 2.95 13.52 -7.09
CA GLN A 135 3.41 13.97 -5.76
C GLN A 135 4.25 12.95 -5.00
N TYR A 136 4.12 11.66 -5.32
CA TYR A 136 4.77 10.57 -4.58
C TYR A 136 5.71 9.76 -5.49
N ASP A 137 6.64 8.99 -4.90
CA ASP A 137 7.31 7.88 -5.63
C ASP A 137 6.25 6.83 -5.94
N TYR A 138 5.63 7.00 -7.10
CA TYR A 138 4.49 6.22 -7.57
C TYR A 138 4.94 5.14 -8.53
N ARG A 139 4.49 3.89 -8.28
CA ARG A 139 4.79 2.77 -9.17
C ARG A 139 3.57 1.85 -9.29
N ALA A 140 3.29 1.37 -10.50
CA ALA A 140 2.22 0.43 -10.78
C ALA A 140 2.74 -0.83 -11.46
N LEU A 141 2.18 -2.01 -11.10
CA LEU A 141 2.51 -3.26 -11.80
C LEU A 141 1.86 -3.30 -13.18
N PHE A 142 0.63 -2.80 -13.28
CA PHE A 142 -0.14 -2.83 -14.52
C PHE A 142 -0.86 -1.49 -14.73
N ASN A 143 -0.81 -0.99 -15.95
CA ASN A 143 -1.71 0.06 -16.41
C ASN A 143 -2.88 -0.59 -17.15
N VAL A 144 -4.09 -0.12 -16.93
CA VAL A 144 -5.31 -0.66 -17.52
C VAL A 144 -5.99 0.44 -18.34
N SER A 145 -6.20 0.19 -19.64
CA SER A 145 -6.92 1.14 -20.48
C SER A 145 -8.41 1.26 -20.10
N ASN A 146 -9.06 2.30 -20.57
CA ASN A 146 -10.51 2.48 -20.40
C ASN A 146 -11.34 1.32 -20.98
N SER A 147 -10.79 0.56 -21.94
CA SER A 147 -11.40 -0.66 -22.48
C SER A 147 -11.12 -1.93 -21.65
N GLY A 148 -10.41 -1.81 -20.52
CA GLY A 148 -10.09 -2.91 -19.61
C GLY A 148 -8.90 -3.78 -20.05
N HIS A 149 -8.16 -3.38 -21.09
CA HIS A 149 -6.95 -4.09 -21.51
C HIS A 149 -5.74 -3.64 -20.67
N LEU A 150 -4.90 -4.62 -20.33
CA LEU A 150 -3.60 -4.33 -19.71
C LEU A 150 -2.72 -3.58 -20.72
N ILE A 151 -2.23 -2.43 -20.30
CA ILE A 151 -1.17 -1.70 -20.98
C ILE A 151 0.09 -2.01 -20.18
N ASN A 152 1.09 -2.61 -20.80
CA ASN A 152 2.39 -2.71 -20.13
C ASN A 152 2.81 -1.28 -19.73
N PRO A 153 3.17 -1.03 -18.47
CA PRO A 153 3.91 0.19 -18.16
C PRO A 153 5.14 0.14 -19.05
N SER A 154 5.12 0.95 -20.09
CA SER A 154 6.18 0.97 -21.07
C SER A 154 7.49 1.17 -20.35
N ALA A 155 8.46 0.32 -20.68
CA ALA A 155 9.86 0.65 -20.57
C ALA A 155 10.07 2.06 -21.19
N ASN A 156 10.13 3.06 -20.33
CA ASN A 156 10.73 4.36 -20.61
C ASN A 156 12.06 4.42 -19.88
#